data_0f9730487550cc439c1f8e26f88a6705
#
_entry.id   0f9730487550cc439c1f8e26f88a6705
#
_cell.length_a   1.000
_cell.length_b   1.000
_cell.length_c   1.000
_cell.angle_alpha   90.00
_cell.angle_beta   90.00
_cell.angle_gamma   90.00
#
_symmetry.space_group_name_H-M   'P 1'
#
loop_
_entity.id
_entity.type
_entity.pdbx_description
1 polymer ?
#
loop_
_entity_poly.entity_id
_entity_poly.type
_entity_poly.pdbx_seq_one_letter_code
_entity_poly.pdbx_strand_id
1 'polypeptide(L)'
;RISIGRLVAGSGRNVVPAHAVMQIETRGSTEAVNNYMVEYAKRIVEGNAHSYDVKVTFEKVGEATTLVADEKLTEDLTDIAKRIPFIHSVDRYDDVKGSEDCTMIGRKVRSHGGRMGFFMFGCNQNGHHRGDFSIQDEESLPEGFEMFAQFLMKENGREA
;
A
#
# COMPACT_ATOMS: atom_id res chain seq x y z
N ARG A 1 -12.91 6.11 -2.54
CA ARG A 1 -12.58 7.51 -2.89
C ARG A 1 -11.90 7.55 -4.26
N ILE A 2 -12.23 8.57 -5.07
CA ILE A 2 -11.51 8.93 -6.28
C ILE A 2 -10.95 10.35 -6.11
N SER A 3 -9.74 10.58 -6.58
CA SER A 3 -9.07 11.89 -6.53
C SER A 3 -8.42 12.17 -7.87
N ILE A 4 -8.59 13.38 -8.39
CA ILE A 4 -7.84 13.91 -9.52
C ILE A 4 -6.77 14.81 -8.90
N GLY A 5 -5.57 14.27 -8.73
CA GLY A 5 -4.48 14.98 -8.07
C GLY A 5 -3.77 15.99 -8.96
N ARG A 6 -3.83 15.79 -10.28
CA ARG A 6 -3.20 16.67 -11.25
C ARG A 6 -3.98 16.69 -12.56
N LEU A 7 -4.16 17.88 -13.12
CA LEU A 7 -4.67 18.10 -14.46
C LEU A 7 -3.81 19.16 -15.15
N VAL A 8 -3.24 18.83 -16.29
CA VAL A 8 -2.42 19.74 -17.09
C VAL A 8 -2.96 19.78 -18.51
N ALA A 9 -3.28 20.96 -19.00
CA ALA A 9 -3.79 21.16 -20.35
C ALA A 9 -3.36 22.53 -20.88
N GLY A 10 -3.08 22.59 -22.17
CA GLY A 10 -2.82 23.81 -22.92
C GLY A 10 -1.42 24.42 -22.72
N SER A 11 -1.13 25.42 -23.56
CA SER A 11 0.15 26.15 -23.59
C SER A 11 -0.01 27.66 -23.44
N GLY A 12 -1.23 28.18 -23.51
CA GLY A 12 -1.48 29.61 -23.41
C GLY A 12 -2.95 29.94 -23.24
N ARG A 13 -3.25 31.13 -22.72
CA ARG A 13 -4.60 31.56 -22.34
C ARG A 13 -5.59 31.66 -23.51
N ASN A 14 -5.12 31.81 -24.74
CA ASN A 14 -5.89 31.99 -25.95
C ASN A 14 -5.73 30.85 -26.97
N VAL A 15 -5.21 29.70 -26.53
CA VAL A 15 -4.99 28.51 -27.36
C VAL A 15 -5.87 27.38 -26.81
N VAL A 16 -6.67 26.78 -27.68
CA VAL A 16 -7.43 25.57 -27.33
C VAL A 16 -6.45 24.43 -27.10
N PRO A 17 -6.50 23.75 -25.94
CA PRO A 17 -5.62 22.65 -25.66
C PRO A 17 -5.74 21.50 -26.64
N ALA A 18 -4.66 21.16 -27.33
CA ALA A 18 -4.61 19.97 -28.19
C ALA A 18 -4.33 18.69 -27.39
N HIS A 19 -3.83 18.82 -26.17
CA HIS A 19 -3.48 17.71 -25.29
C HIS A 19 -3.75 18.06 -23.83
N ALA A 20 -4.21 17.04 -23.08
CA ALA A 20 -4.39 17.15 -21.63
C ALA A 20 -3.91 15.85 -20.96
N VAL A 21 -3.33 15.97 -19.78
CA VAL A 21 -2.94 14.83 -18.93
C VAL A 21 -3.63 14.98 -17.58
N MET A 22 -4.30 13.93 -17.15
CA MET A 22 -4.98 13.82 -15.87
C MET A 22 -4.43 12.64 -15.07
N GLN A 23 -4.00 12.91 -13.84
CA GLN A 23 -3.56 11.88 -12.92
C GLN A 23 -4.66 11.61 -11.90
N ILE A 24 -5.14 10.37 -11.91
CA ILE A 24 -6.28 9.93 -11.10
C ILE A 24 -5.82 8.83 -10.16
N GLU A 25 -6.22 8.92 -8.90
CA GLU A 25 -6.05 7.88 -7.90
C GLU A 25 -7.41 7.40 -7.41
N THR A 26 -7.56 6.09 -7.30
CA THR A 26 -8.73 5.43 -6.69
C THR A 26 -8.31 4.66 -5.45
N ARG A 27 -9.14 4.71 -4.40
CA ARG A 27 -8.95 3.93 -3.17
C ARG A 27 -10.29 3.30 -2.78
N GLY A 28 -10.42 1.99 -2.94
CA GLY A 28 -11.55 1.19 -2.48
C GLY A 28 -11.26 0.56 -1.12
N SER A 29 -12.29 0.25 -0.36
CA SER A 29 -12.19 -0.53 0.89
C SER A 29 -11.83 -2.00 0.64
N THR A 30 -12.10 -2.49 -0.57
CA THR A 30 -11.74 -3.82 -1.04
C THR A 30 -11.23 -3.73 -2.48
N GLU A 31 -10.53 -4.77 -2.93
CA GLU A 31 -10.05 -4.87 -4.31
C GLU A 31 -11.22 -4.78 -5.31
N ALA A 32 -12.33 -5.46 -5.03
CA ALA A 32 -13.51 -5.42 -5.88
C ALA A 32 -14.11 -4.01 -6.01
N VAL A 33 -14.20 -3.26 -4.90
CA VAL A 33 -14.67 -1.88 -4.91
C VAL A 33 -13.70 -0.98 -5.67
N ASN A 34 -12.39 -1.17 -5.49
CA ASN A 34 -11.42 -0.37 -6.21
C ASN A 34 -11.47 -0.63 -7.72
N ASN A 35 -11.55 -1.88 -8.14
CA ASN A 35 -11.69 -2.25 -9.55
C ASN A 35 -12.96 -1.66 -10.18
N TYR A 36 -14.08 -1.74 -9.46
CA TYR A 36 -15.31 -1.07 -9.90
C TYR A 36 -15.10 0.44 -10.12
N MET A 37 -14.42 1.12 -9.19
CA MET A 37 -14.16 2.57 -9.30
C MET A 37 -13.26 2.91 -10.48
N VAL A 38 -12.22 2.11 -10.74
CA VAL A 38 -11.32 2.26 -11.89
C VAL A 38 -12.11 2.14 -13.19
N GLU A 39 -12.87 1.07 -13.35
CA GLU A 39 -13.64 0.82 -14.57
C GLU A 39 -14.76 1.86 -14.77
N TYR A 40 -15.37 2.32 -13.68
CA TYR A 40 -16.37 3.39 -13.73
C TYR A 40 -15.75 4.72 -14.15
N ALA A 41 -14.56 5.07 -13.62
CA ALA A 41 -13.85 6.29 -14.01
C ALA A 41 -13.43 6.25 -15.49
N LYS A 42 -12.91 5.14 -15.98
CA LYS A 42 -12.58 4.95 -17.40
C LYS A 42 -13.82 5.18 -18.27
N ARG A 43 -14.92 4.54 -17.95
CA ARG A 43 -16.19 4.68 -18.70
C ARG A 43 -16.68 6.14 -18.77
N ILE A 44 -16.54 6.91 -17.67
CA ILE A 44 -16.88 8.34 -17.66
C ILE A 44 -15.96 9.12 -18.61
N VAL A 45 -14.65 8.88 -18.53
CA VAL A 45 -13.66 9.58 -19.38
C VAL A 45 -13.87 9.23 -20.85
N GLU A 46 -14.07 7.96 -21.19
CA GLU A 46 -14.37 7.49 -22.55
C GLU A 46 -15.66 8.09 -23.11
N GLY A 47 -16.73 8.12 -22.29
CA GLY A 47 -18.00 8.69 -22.71
C GLY A 47 -17.89 10.18 -23.01
N ASN A 48 -17.15 10.93 -22.19
CA ASN A 48 -16.87 12.34 -22.47
C ASN A 48 -15.98 12.51 -23.70
N ALA A 49 -14.93 11.71 -23.83
CA ALA A 49 -14.05 11.75 -24.99
C ALA A 49 -14.84 11.53 -26.31
N HIS A 50 -15.72 10.53 -26.30
CA HIS A 50 -16.61 10.28 -27.42
C HIS A 50 -17.54 11.48 -27.74
N SER A 51 -18.11 12.11 -26.70
CA SER A 51 -19.00 13.26 -26.87
C SER A 51 -18.34 14.49 -27.49
N TYR A 52 -17.03 14.61 -27.31
CA TYR A 52 -16.23 15.73 -27.84
C TYR A 52 -15.31 15.34 -29.01
N ASP A 53 -15.45 14.13 -29.52
CA ASP A 53 -14.63 13.58 -30.61
C ASP A 53 -13.10 13.69 -30.35
N VAL A 54 -12.70 13.42 -29.13
CA VAL A 54 -11.29 13.39 -28.71
C VAL A 54 -10.84 11.98 -28.41
N LYS A 55 -9.55 11.72 -28.61
CA LYS A 55 -8.95 10.42 -28.30
C LYS A 55 -8.49 10.40 -26.83
N VAL A 56 -8.68 9.27 -26.17
CA VAL A 56 -8.18 9.03 -24.82
C VAL A 56 -7.34 7.77 -24.77
N THR A 57 -6.30 7.79 -23.95
CA THR A 57 -5.47 6.63 -23.59
C THR A 57 -5.35 6.54 -22.08
N PHE A 58 -5.27 5.33 -21.56
CA PHE A 58 -5.08 5.08 -20.14
C PHE A 58 -3.77 4.37 -19.90
N GLU A 59 -3.03 4.84 -18.92
CA GLU A 59 -1.83 4.19 -18.43
C GLU A 59 -2.00 3.92 -16.92
N LYS A 60 -1.75 2.70 -16.50
CA LYS A 60 -1.76 2.31 -15.10
C LYS A 60 -0.34 2.38 -14.56
N VAL A 61 -0.06 3.38 -13.74
CA VAL A 61 1.28 3.67 -13.21
C VAL A 61 1.58 3.00 -11.87
N GLY A 62 0.56 2.49 -11.18
CA GLY A 62 0.72 1.81 -9.91
C GLY A 62 -0.54 1.07 -9.48
N GLU A 63 -0.38 0.10 -8.60
CA GLU A 63 -1.45 -0.66 -7.98
C GLU A 63 -1.00 -1.14 -6.61
N ALA A 64 -1.92 -1.09 -5.64
CA ALA A 64 -1.80 -1.83 -4.40
C ALA A 64 -3.14 -2.52 -4.13
N THR A 65 -3.11 -3.65 -3.44
CA THR A 65 -4.31 -4.41 -3.09
C THR A 65 -4.56 -4.34 -1.59
N THR A 66 -5.66 -4.92 -1.13
CA THR A 66 -5.94 -5.03 0.30
C THR A 66 -4.88 -5.91 0.96
N LEU A 67 -4.38 -5.46 2.11
CA LEU A 67 -3.51 -6.28 2.94
C LEU A 67 -4.34 -7.43 3.53
N VAL A 68 -3.95 -8.65 3.25
CA VAL A 68 -4.56 -9.85 3.81
C VAL A 68 -3.44 -10.70 4.39
N ALA A 69 -3.28 -10.65 5.69
CA ALA A 69 -2.33 -11.50 6.42
C ALA A 69 -2.93 -12.88 6.72
N ASP A 70 -2.07 -13.88 6.78
CA ASP A 70 -2.43 -15.22 7.24
C ASP A 70 -2.58 -15.22 8.76
N GLU A 71 -3.71 -15.74 9.24
CA GLU A 71 -4.06 -15.71 10.67
C GLU A 71 -3.00 -16.42 11.52
N LYS A 72 -2.65 -17.65 11.14
CA LYS A 72 -1.67 -18.45 11.86
C LYS A 72 -0.29 -17.77 11.89
N LEU A 73 0.10 -17.16 10.78
CA LEU A 73 1.37 -16.44 10.71
C LEU A 73 1.36 -15.16 11.57
N THR A 74 0.21 -14.48 11.64
CA THR A 74 0.01 -13.32 12.52
C THR A 74 0.10 -13.72 14.00
N GLU A 75 -0.48 -14.87 14.38
CA GLU A 75 -0.33 -15.42 15.73
C GLU A 75 1.13 -15.73 16.05
N ASP A 76 1.83 -16.41 15.14
CA ASP A 76 3.24 -16.76 15.31
C ASP A 76 4.13 -15.52 15.48
N LEU A 77 3.91 -14.48 14.68
CA LEU A 77 4.60 -13.19 14.81
C LEU A 77 4.28 -12.50 16.14
N THR A 78 3.02 -12.52 16.56
CA THR A 78 2.58 -11.96 17.86
C THR A 78 3.27 -12.66 19.03
N ASP A 79 3.37 -13.99 18.98
CA ASP A 79 4.03 -14.79 20.02
C ASP A 79 5.53 -14.57 20.06
N ILE A 80 6.17 -14.35 18.92
CA ILE A 80 7.58 -13.96 18.84
C ILE A 80 7.76 -12.58 19.51
N ALA A 81 6.98 -11.59 19.10
CA ALA A 81 7.08 -10.22 19.62
C ALA A 81 6.95 -10.16 21.13
N LYS A 82 6.00 -10.90 21.73
CA LYS A 82 5.79 -10.97 23.19
C LYS A 82 6.96 -11.57 23.98
N ARG A 83 7.85 -12.32 23.32
CA ARG A 83 9.02 -12.93 23.96
C ARG A 83 10.26 -12.05 23.89
N ILE A 84 10.27 -11.03 23.06
CA ILE A 84 11.40 -10.11 22.92
C ILE A 84 11.35 -9.09 24.06
N PRO A 85 12.35 -9.05 24.95
CA PRO A 85 12.25 -8.33 26.24
C PRO A 85 12.13 -6.81 26.11
N PHE A 86 12.57 -6.23 24.99
CA PHE A 86 12.56 -4.79 24.76
C PHE A 86 11.37 -4.34 23.90
N ILE A 87 10.48 -5.25 23.47
CA ILE A 87 9.20 -4.89 22.87
C ILE A 87 8.17 -4.69 23.98
N HIS A 88 7.77 -3.46 24.21
CA HIS A 88 6.93 -3.08 25.36
C HIS A 88 5.44 -3.24 25.10
N SER A 89 4.99 -3.16 23.84
CA SER A 89 3.60 -3.38 23.48
C SER A 89 3.49 -4.10 22.15
N VAL A 90 2.49 -4.96 22.03
CA VAL A 90 2.17 -5.69 20.81
C VAL A 90 0.69 -5.53 20.57
N ASP A 91 0.36 -4.76 19.54
CA ASP A 91 -1.02 -4.52 19.13
C ASP A 91 -1.33 -5.28 17.84
N ARG A 92 -2.51 -5.87 17.78
CA ARG A 92 -3.02 -6.50 16.58
C ARG A 92 -3.93 -5.51 15.86
N TYR A 93 -3.62 -5.26 14.59
CA TYR A 93 -4.45 -4.45 13.71
C TYR A 93 -5.16 -5.36 12.71
N ASP A 94 -6.49 -5.39 12.79
CA ASP A 94 -7.34 -6.13 11.85
C ASP A 94 -7.68 -5.32 10.60
N ASP A 95 -7.45 -4.01 10.62
CA ASP A 95 -7.74 -3.09 9.51
C ASP A 95 -6.60 -2.08 9.32
N VAL A 96 -5.63 -2.44 8.51
CA VAL A 96 -4.58 -1.50 8.08
C VAL A 96 -5.17 -0.57 7.02
N LYS A 97 -5.52 0.64 7.43
CA LYS A 97 -6.12 1.69 6.56
C LYS A 97 -5.16 2.26 5.50
N GLY A 98 -4.03 1.62 5.27
CA GLY A 98 -3.04 1.98 4.26
C GLY A 98 -3.06 1.03 3.07
N SER A 99 -2.48 1.46 1.97
CA SER A 99 -2.09 0.60 0.87
C SER A 99 -0.58 0.52 0.85
N GLU A 100 -0.06 -0.70 0.88
CA GLU A 100 1.38 -0.97 0.90
C GLU A 100 1.77 -1.73 -0.37
N ASP A 101 2.88 -1.39 -0.98
CA ASP A 101 3.37 -2.04 -2.21
C ASP A 101 3.63 -3.54 -1.99
N CYS A 102 4.02 -3.93 -0.77
CA CYS A 102 4.22 -5.33 -0.39
C CYS A 102 2.95 -6.19 -0.51
N THR A 103 1.76 -5.59 -0.55
CA THR A 103 0.50 -6.32 -0.75
C THR A 103 0.45 -7.05 -2.09
N MET A 104 1.10 -6.50 -3.12
CA MET A 104 1.22 -7.14 -4.43
C MET A 104 2.12 -8.38 -4.37
N ILE A 105 3.22 -8.30 -3.61
CA ILE A 105 4.11 -9.44 -3.34
C ILE A 105 3.32 -10.51 -2.58
N GLY A 106 2.62 -10.13 -1.52
CA GLY A 106 1.79 -11.04 -0.73
C GLY A 106 0.70 -11.72 -1.55
N ARG A 107 0.03 -10.99 -2.43
CA ARG A 107 -0.95 -11.55 -3.37
C ARG A 107 -0.30 -12.62 -4.27
N LYS A 108 0.89 -12.33 -4.80
CA LYS A 108 1.63 -13.27 -5.64
C LYS A 108 2.03 -14.53 -4.86
N VAL A 109 2.57 -14.36 -3.66
CA VAL A 109 2.95 -15.49 -2.77
C VAL A 109 1.74 -16.38 -2.49
N ARG A 110 0.61 -15.79 -2.09
CA ARG A 110 -0.62 -16.56 -1.80
C ARG A 110 -1.20 -17.27 -3.02
N SER A 111 -1.11 -16.67 -4.20
CA SER A 111 -1.56 -17.32 -5.44
C SER A 111 -0.78 -18.60 -5.80
N HIS A 112 0.38 -18.80 -5.17
CA HIS A 112 1.20 -20.00 -5.28
C HIS A 112 1.13 -20.91 -4.02
N GLY A 113 0.13 -20.70 -3.16
CA GLY A 113 -0.05 -21.50 -1.94
C GLY A 113 0.85 -21.09 -0.77
N GLY A 114 1.58 -19.99 -0.87
CA GLY A 114 2.37 -19.44 0.23
C GLY A 114 1.53 -18.62 1.20
N ARG A 115 2.13 -18.24 2.33
CA ARG A 115 1.53 -17.43 3.38
C ARG A 115 2.18 -16.05 3.44
N MET A 116 1.42 -15.04 3.88
CA MET A 116 1.91 -13.69 4.10
C MET A 116 1.58 -13.25 5.53
N GLY A 117 2.61 -12.84 6.28
CA GLY A 117 2.49 -12.06 7.51
C GLY A 117 2.90 -10.62 7.26
N PHE A 118 2.40 -9.72 8.08
CA PHE A 118 2.78 -8.32 8.06
C PHE A 118 2.91 -7.80 9.48
N PHE A 119 3.99 -7.10 9.79
CA PHE A 119 4.16 -6.42 11.05
C PHE A 119 4.84 -5.07 10.84
N MET A 120 4.57 -4.16 11.75
CA MET A 120 5.24 -2.86 11.82
C MET A 120 5.89 -2.75 13.19
N PHE A 121 7.07 -2.17 13.22
CA PHE A 121 7.73 -1.77 14.46
C PHE A 121 7.77 -0.25 14.52
N GLY A 122 7.46 0.27 15.70
CA GLY A 122 7.27 1.69 15.90
C GLY A 122 8.56 2.43 16.21
N CYS A 123 8.58 3.69 15.87
CA CYS A 123 9.59 4.65 16.31
C CYS A 123 8.95 6.01 16.57
N ASN A 124 9.60 6.85 17.36
CA ASN A 124 9.22 8.25 17.43
C ASN A 124 9.65 8.94 16.14
N GLN A 125 8.71 9.64 15.53
CA GLN A 125 8.90 10.29 14.24
C GLN A 125 8.05 11.55 14.12
N ASN A 126 8.43 12.44 13.21
CA ASN A 126 7.73 13.70 12.97
C ASN A 126 6.65 13.65 11.88
N GLY A 127 6.25 12.45 11.46
CA GLY A 127 5.18 12.19 10.48
C GLY A 127 5.67 11.72 9.11
N HIS A 128 4.89 10.83 8.50
CA HIS A 128 5.16 10.30 7.16
C HIS A 128 4.93 11.35 6.07
N HIS A 129 5.56 11.15 4.90
CA HIS A 129 5.40 11.98 3.70
C HIS A 129 5.77 13.47 3.90
N ARG A 130 6.70 13.75 4.79
CA ARG A 130 7.24 15.09 5.05
C ARG A 130 8.65 15.22 4.51
N GLY A 131 9.00 16.41 4.01
CA GLY A 131 10.37 16.68 3.54
C GLY A 131 11.43 16.70 4.65
N ASP A 132 11.00 16.87 5.90
CA ASP A 132 11.81 16.84 7.12
C ASP A 132 11.62 15.54 7.93
N PHE A 133 11.16 14.45 7.28
CA PHE A 133 11.00 13.16 7.95
C PHE A 133 12.32 12.72 8.61
N SER A 134 12.22 12.34 9.86
CA SER A 134 13.35 11.77 10.62
C SER A 134 12.84 10.77 11.66
N ILE A 135 13.62 9.73 11.87
CA ILE A 135 13.49 8.82 13.01
C ILE A 135 14.15 9.51 14.20
N GLN A 136 13.41 9.72 15.27
CA GLN A 136 13.87 10.44 16.46
C GLN A 136 14.54 9.52 17.47
N ASP A 137 14.28 8.23 17.41
CA ASP A 137 14.98 7.19 18.14
C ASP A 137 15.31 6.02 17.22
N GLU A 138 16.43 5.35 17.46
CA GLU A 138 16.90 4.21 16.68
C GLU A 138 16.62 2.87 17.39
N GLU A 139 15.97 2.89 18.55
CA GLU A 139 15.69 1.68 19.34
C GLU A 139 14.77 0.70 18.61
N SER A 140 13.93 1.22 17.71
CA SER A 140 13.06 0.41 16.85
C SER A 140 13.82 -0.47 15.84
N LEU A 141 15.06 -0.11 15.46
CA LEU A 141 15.84 -0.89 14.49
C LEU A 141 16.25 -2.27 15.05
N PRO A 142 16.79 -2.38 16.28
CA PRO A 142 16.99 -3.68 16.93
C PRO A 142 15.71 -4.51 17.07
N GLU A 143 14.57 -3.88 17.37
CA GLU A 143 13.27 -4.54 17.47
C GLU A 143 12.89 -5.24 16.16
N GLY A 144 12.93 -4.51 15.06
CA GLY A 144 12.64 -5.03 13.73
C GLY A 144 13.59 -6.14 13.31
N PHE A 145 14.89 -5.98 13.60
CA PHE A 145 15.89 -6.99 13.32
C PHE A 145 15.62 -8.29 14.10
N GLU A 146 15.38 -8.20 15.40
CA GLU A 146 15.14 -9.35 16.26
C GLU A 146 13.88 -10.11 15.86
N MET A 147 12.80 -9.38 15.52
CA MET A 147 11.57 -9.95 14.98
C MET A 147 11.83 -10.80 13.73
N PHE A 148 12.58 -10.28 12.76
CA PHE A 148 12.93 -11.02 11.55
C PHE A 148 13.83 -12.20 11.84
N ALA A 149 14.83 -12.04 12.70
CA ALA A 149 15.76 -13.11 13.05
C ALA A 149 15.03 -14.28 13.70
N GLN A 150 14.24 -14.06 14.72
CA GLN A 150 13.48 -15.10 15.42
C GLN A 150 12.44 -15.76 14.51
N PHE A 151 11.75 -14.97 13.69
CA PHE A 151 10.81 -15.50 12.71
C PHE A 151 11.50 -16.46 11.72
N LEU A 152 12.63 -16.04 11.14
CA LEU A 152 13.39 -16.87 10.20
C LEU A 152 13.94 -18.15 10.86
N MET A 153 14.38 -18.04 12.11
CA MET A 153 14.86 -19.21 12.87
C MET A 153 13.71 -20.19 13.11
N LYS A 154 12.54 -19.72 13.52
CA LYS A 154 11.35 -20.56 13.73
C LYS A 154 10.91 -21.25 12.44
N GLU A 155 10.79 -20.53 11.32
CA GLU A 155 10.36 -21.12 10.04
C GLU A 155 11.39 -22.13 9.47
N ASN A 156 12.65 -22.01 9.81
CA ASN A 156 13.69 -22.95 9.40
C ASN A 156 13.99 -24.08 10.43
N GLY A 157 13.10 -24.25 11.43
CA GLY A 157 13.22 -25.31 12.44
C GLY A 157 14.42 -25.16 13.39
N ARG A 158 14.91 -23.93 13.58
CA ARG A 158 15.93 -23.61 14.57
C ARG A 158 15.23 -22.92 15.74
N GLU A 159 15.29 -23.51 16.91
CA GLU A 159 14.87 -22.85 18.14
C GLU A 159 15.86 -21.72 18.47
N ALA A 160 15.31 -20.57 18.87
CA ALA A 160 16.07 -19.41 19.35
C ALA A 160 16.50 -19.61 20.80
#